data_49eeed7cfe59ebd4e81383a1a506ea83
#
_entry.id   49eeed7cfe59ebd4e81383a1a506ea83
#
_cell.length_a   1.000
_cell.length_b   1.000
_cell.length_c   1.000
_cell.angle_alpha   90.00
_cell.angle_beta   90.00
_cell.angle_gamma   90.00
#
_symmetry.space_group_name_H-M   'P 1'
#
loop_
_entity.id
_entity.type
_entity.pdbx_description
1 polymer ?
#
loop_
_entity_poly.entity_id
_entity_poly.type
_entity_poly.pdbx_seq_one_letter_code
_entity_poly.pdbx_strand_id
1 'polypeptide(L)'
;MNLQYQRIEELCRCLGLIQTAESYLDIAQSSSKEESSYTDFLESILKTELLVRQNRSKSILTRMAGFPAIKTLDDFDYDFATGVKRQVLEGLKSLSFVEKQENVILLGPSGVGKTHIAIGLGYAATQSGIKTKFITAADLMLVLDAGLNQGNLNSIFKRVIMPYKLLIIDEFGYLPLKQEQASLLFQVIAKRYEKGSVILTSNLPFGQWHTSLAQDSALTAAILDRLLHHSTILNIKGDSFRLKDKKKAGFLPTEIIKKQEGIMI
;
A
#
# COMPACT_ATOMS: atom_id res chain seq x y z
N MET A 1 -40.01 -20.77 20.67
CA MET A 1 -39.33 -19.80 19.76
C MET A 1 -40.40 -19.15 18.90
N ASN A 2 -40.44 -17.85 18.77
CA ASN A 2 -41.49 -17.16 18.01
C ASN A 2 -41.29 -17.39 16.51
N LEU A 3 -42.24 -18.01 15.82
CA LEU A 3 -42.21 -18.30 14.37
C LEU A 3 -41.92 -17.05 13.51
N GLN A 4 -42.26 -15.88 14.00
CA GLN A 4 -41.99 -14.61 13.29
C GLN A 4 -40.51 -14.30 13.29
N TYR A 5 -39.79 -14.57 14.36
CA TYR A 5 -38.35 -14.35 14.45
C TYR A 5 -37.57 -15.22 13.48
N GLN A 6 -37.93 -16.50 13.40
CA GLN A 6 -37.31 -17.42 12.44
C GLN A 6 -37.52 -16.99 11.00
N ARG A 7 -38.71 -16.52 10.64
CA ARG A 7 -38.98 -16.00 9.28
C ARG A 7 -38.18 -14.76 8.96
N ILE A 8 -38.03 -13.83 9.91
CA ILE A 8 -37.21 -12.61 9.70
C ILE A 8 -35.75 -13.01 9.50
N GLU A 9 -35.22 -13.91 10.33
CA GLU A 9 -33.84 -14.40 10.20
C GLU A 9 -33.59 -15.05 8.84
N GLU A 10 -34.50 -15.92 8.39
CA GLU A 10 -34.45 -16.59 7.09
C GLU A 10 -34.47 -15.57 5.94
N LEU A 11 -35.38 -14.58 5.98
CA LEU A 11 -35.45 -13.51 4.99
C LEU A 11 -34.16 -12.68 4.94
N CYS A 12 -33.61 -12.30 6.09
CA CYS A 12 -32.34 -11.58 6.16
C CYS A 12 -31.21 -12.41 5.55
N ARG A 13 -31.12 -13.70 5.84
CA ARG A 13 -30.13 -14.61 5.25
C ARG A 13 -30.29 -14.74 3.73
N CYS A 14 -31.51 -14.89 3.23
CA CYS A 14 -31.80 -14.95 1.81
C CYS A 14 -31.40 -13.65 1.08
N LEU A 15 -31.59 -12.50 1.71
CA LEU A 15 -31.17 -11.19 1.18
C LEU A 15 -29.70 -10.89 1.39
N GLY A 16 -28.94 -11.78 2.04
CA GLY A 16 -27.54 -11.57 2.37
C GLY A 16 -27.30 -10.51 3.45
N LEU A 17 -28.31 -10.19 4.28
CA LEU A 17 -28.24 -9.29 5.43
C LEU A 17 -27.80 -10.06 6.67
N ILE A 18 -26.55 -10.56 6.65
CA ILE A 18 -26.07 -11.52 7.65
C ILE A 18 -26.01 -10.89 9.04
N GLN A 19 -25.47 -9.68 9.14
CA GLN A 19 -25.37 -8.97 10.42
C GLN A 19 -26.76 -8.63 10.97
N THR A 20 -27.67 -8.24 10.09
CA THR A 20 -29.06 -7.98 10.49
C THR A 20 -29.72 -9.25 11.07
N ALA A 21 -29.52 -10.40 10.41
CA ALA A 21 -30.04 -11.67 10.91
C ALA A 21 -29.57 -12.00 12.35
N GLU A 22 -28.35 -11.59 12.70
CA GLU A 22 -27.75 -11.87 14.00
C GLU A 22 -28.12 -10.83 15.07
N SER A 23 -28.32 -9.55 14.69
CA SER A 23 -28.45 -8.44 15.66
C SER A 23 -29.81 -7.76 15.72
N TYR A 24 -30.77 -8.09 14.83
CA TYR A 24 -32.02 -7.34 14.76
C TYR A 24 -32.85 -7.43 16.05
N LEU A 25 -32.78 -8.55 16.80
CA LEU A 25 -33.50 -8.70 18.06
C LEU A 25 -33.00 -7.77 19.15
N ASP A 26 -31.69 -7.64 19.28
CA ASP A 26 -31.08 -6.74 20.26
C ASP A 26 -31.39 -5.27 19.92
N ILE A 27 -31.33 -4.92 18.64
CA ILE A 27 -31.68 -3.58 18.15
C ILE A 27 -33.18 -3.31 18.42
N ALA A 28 -34.07 -4.28 18.17
CA ALA A 28 -35.50 -4.13 18.41
C ALA A 28 -35.81 -3.94 19.90
N GLN A 29 -35.14 -4.68 20.78
CA GLN A 29 -35.29 -4.53 22.23
C GLN A 29 -34.80 -3.17 22.73
N SER A 30 -33.66 -2.69 22.22
CA SER A 30 -33.14 -1.38 22.58
C SER A 30 -34.07 -0.27 22.10
N SER A 31 -34.50 -0.31 20.83
CA SER A 31 -35.42 0.68 20.25
C SER A 31 -36.76 0.73 20.99
N SER A 32 -37.27 -0.42 21.45
CA SER A 32 -38.49 -0.49 22.22
C SER A 32 -38.34 0.17 23.61
N LYS A 33 -37.17 0.02 24.26
CA LYS A 33 -36.88 0.67 25.55
C LYS A 33 -36.71 2.17 25.44
N GLU A 34 -36.17 2.62 24.30
CA GLU A 34 -35.88 4.04 24.00
C GLU A 34 -37.08 4.74 23.37
N GLU A 35 -38.21 4.04 23.17
CA GLU A 35 -39.42 4.54 22.48
C GLU A 35 -39.08 5.12 21.08
N SER A 36 -38.09 4.53 20.39
CA SER A 36 -37.64 4.96 19.07
C SER A 36 -38.74 4.81 18.02
N SER A 37 -38.76 5.68 17.03
CA SER A 37 -39.68 5.53 15.89
C SER A 37 -39.32 4.29 15.04
N TYR A 38 -40.28 3.78 14.26
CA TYR A 38 -40.02 2.69 13.31
C TYR A 38 -38.95 3.06 12.28
N THR A 39 -38.83 4.33 11.93
CA THR A 39 -37.82 4.86 11.02
C THR A 39 -36.42 4.79 11.64
N ASP A 40 -36.29 5.16 12.91
CA ASP A 40 -35.00 5.10 13.63
C ASP A 40 -34.55 3.65 13.82
N PHE A 41 -35.50 2.76 14.13
CA PHE A 41 -35.24 1.33 14.21
C PHE A 41 -34.69 0.76 12.87
N LEU A 42 -35.36 1.06 11.75
CA LEU A 42 -34.92 0.63 10.44
C LEU A 42 -33.54 1.21 10.07
N GLU A 43 -33.33 2.50 10.34
CA GLU A 43 -32.05 3.16 10.10
C GLU A 43 -30.92 2.50 10.88
N SER A 44 -31.15 2.17 12.15
CA SER A 44 -30.17 1.48 13.02
C SER A 44 -29.77 0.11 12.50
N ILE A 45 -30.73 -0.67 12.01
CA ILE A 45 -30.49 -1.96 11.35
C ILE A 45 -29.62 -1.80 10.11
N LEU A 46 -29.99 -0.87 9.22
CA LEU A 46 -29.28 -0.65 7.97
C LEU A 46 -27.87 -0.12 8.19
N LYS A 47 -27.67 0.78 9.17
CA LYS A 47 -26.36 1.29 9.58
C LYS A 47 -25.44 0.16 10.08
N THR A 48 -25.97 -0.73 10.92
CA THR A 48 -25.23 -1.87 11.47
C THR A 48 -24.76 -2.80 10.37
N GLU A 49 -25.66 -3.18 9.45
CA GLU A 49 -25.32 -4.01 8.29
C GLU A 49 -24.26 -3.36 7.39
N LEU A 50 -24.44 -2.05 7.11
CA LEU A 50 -23.50 -1.29 6.28
C LEU A 50 -22.11 -1.23 6.90
N LEU A 51 -22.01 -0.97 8.22
CA LEU A 51 -20.73 -0.90 8.93
C LEU A 51 -19.96 -2.22 8.85
N VAL A 52 -20.66 -3.35 9.09
CA VAL A 52 -20.03 -4.67 9.04
C VAL A 52 -19.57 -5.01 7.61
N ARG A 53 -20.38 -4.71 6.61
CA ARG A 53 -19.99 -4.89 5.20
C ARG A 53 -18.77 -4.06 4.82
N GLN A 54 -18.74 -2.79 5.24
CA GLN A 54 -17.58 -1.92 5.00
C GLN A 54 -16.32 -2.48 5.67
N ASN A 55 -16.40 -2.89 6.94
CA ASN A 55 -15.26 -3.44 7.67
C ASN A 55 -14.77 -4.76 7.03
N ARG A 56 -15.68 -5.63 6.60
CA ARG A 56 -15.34 -6.87 5.86
C ARG A 56 -14.63 -6.53 4.55
N SER A 57 -15.13 -5.56 3.80
CA SER A 57 -14.52 -5.11 2.54
C SER A 57 -13.10 -4.59 2.77
N LYS A 58 -12.90 -3.72 3.78
CA LYS A 58 -11.58 -3.20 4.18
C LYS A 58 -10.61 -4.32 4.54
N SER A 59 -11.05 -5.29 5.32
CA SER A 59 -10.24 -6.46 5.70
C SER A 59 -9.83 -7.30 4.49
N ILE A 60 -10.74 -7.53 3.56
CA ILE A 60 -10.46 -8.23 2.31
C ILE A 60 -9.43 -7.46 1.47
N LEU A 61 -9.62 -6.15 1.28
CA LEU A 61 -8.70 -5.31 0.52
C LEU A 61 -7.30 -5.30 1.14
N THR A 62 -7.20 -5.20 2.47
CA THR A 62 -5.93 -5.24 3.19
C THR A 62 -5.21 -6.57 3.00
N ARG A 63 -5.92 -7.68 3.09
CA ARG A 63 -5.35 -9.02 2.84
C ARG A 63 -4.89 -9.19 1.38
N MET A 64 -5.70 -8.73 0.42
CA MET A 64 -5.37 -8.80 -1.01
C MET A 64 -4.18 -7.91 -1.40
N ALA A 65 -3.92 -6.85 -0.65
CA ALA A 65 -2.78 -5.98 -0.90
C ALA A 65 -1.44 -6.70 -0.76
N GLY A 66 -1.35 -7.71 0.12
CA GLY A 66 -0.15 -8.53 0.28
C GLY A 66 0.97 -7.82 1.04
N PHE A 67 0.63 -6.97 2.02
CA PHE A 67 1.63 -6.34 2.88
C PHE A 67 2.38 -7.39 3.71
N PRO A 68 3.72 -7.29 3.85
CA PRO A 68 4.50 -8.21 4.68
C PRO A 68 4.17 -8.08 6.18
N ALA A 69 3.76 -6.89 6.61
CA ALA A 69 3.24 -6.58 7.94
C ALA A 69 2.36 -5.35 7.86
N ILE A 70 1.39 -5.22 8.76
CA ILE A 70 0.59 -3.99 8.87
C ILE A 70 1.44 -2.93 9.57
N LYS A 71 1.54 -1.75 8.94
CA LYS A 71 2.17 -0.55 9.48
C LYS A 71 1.22 0.62 9.29
N THR A 72 1.19 1.52 10.27
CA THR A 72 0.42 2.76 10.17
C THR A 72 1.36 3.97 10.13
N LEU A 73 0.88 5.10 9.62
CA LEU A 73 1.66 6.34 9.67
C LEU A 73 1.69 6.94 11.08
N ASP A 74 0.77 6.54 11.93
CA ASP A 74 0.70 6.97 13.32
C ASP A 74 1.83 6.33 14.18
N ASP A 75 2.28 5.12 13.77
CA ASP A 75 3.42 4.41 14.39
C ASP A 75 4.77 4.86 13.84
N PHE A 76 4.82 5.84 12.93
CA PHE A 76 6.05 6.28 12.32
C PHE A 76 6.83 7.23 13.23
N ASP A 77 8.10 6.89 13.50
CA ASP A 77 9.00 7.68 14.35
C ASP A 77 9.62 8.84 13.53
N TYR A 78 8.99 10.00 13.60
CA TYR A 78 9.43 11.21 12.88
C TYR A 78 10.74 11.80 13.44
N ASP A 79 11.04 11.56 14.70
CA ASP A 79 12.26 12.08 15.34
C ASP A 79 13.48 11.29 14.86
N PHE A 80 13.28 10.04 14.50
CA PHE A 80 14.33 9.18 13.99
C PHE A 80 14.58 9.37 12.50
N ALA A 81 13.53 9.53 11.70
CA ALA A 81 13.61 9.70 10.25
C ALA A 81 13.65 11.19 9.88
N THR A 82 14.86 11.71 9.71
CA THR A 82 15.04 13.12 9.31
C THR A 82 14.77 13.30 7.81
N GLY A 83 14.37 14.53 7.42
CA GLY A 83 14.09 14.85 6.01
C GLY A 83 12.66 14.62 5.56
N VAL A 84 11.81 14.01 6.40
CA VAL A 84 10.37 13.87 6.12
C VAL A 84 9.60 14.81 7.04
N LYS A 85 8.93 15.81 6.45
CA LYS A 85 8.07 16.71 7.22
C LYS A 85 6.74 16.00 7.50
N ARG A 86 6.31 15.99 8.77
CA ARG A 86 5.02 15.40 9.19
C ARG A 86 3.85 15.92 8.33
N GLN A 87 3.83 17.21 8.05
CA GLN A 87 2.79 17.83 7.23
C GLN A 87 2.70 17.22 5.82
N VAL A 88 3.83 16.81 5.21
CA VAL A 88 3.83 16.17 3.89
C VAL A 88 3.21 14.78 3.96
N LEU A 89 3.55 13.98 5.00
CA LEU A 89 2.95 12.67 5.18
C LEU A 89 1.46 12.74 5.51
N GLU A 90 1.03 13.72 6.31
CA GLU A 90 -0.40 13.96 6.57
C GLU A 90 -1.14 14.38 5.28
N GLY A 91 -0.50 15.18 4.42
CA GLY A 91 -1.02 15.47 3.08
C GLY A 91 -1.19 14.21 2.22
N LEU A 92 -0.21 13.33 2.22
CA LEU A 92 -0.29 12.05 1.50
C LEU A 92 -1.32 11.07 2.12
N LYS A 93 -1.52 11.13 3.44
CA LYS A 93 -2.55 10.32 4.15
C LYS A 93 -3.97 10.64 3.67
N SER A 94 -4.21 11.85 3.13
CA SER A 94 -5.49 12.20 2.49
C SER A 94 -5.80 11.37 1.24
N LEU A 95 -4.79 10.70 0.65
CA LEU A 95 -4.87 9.89 -0.55
C LEU A 95 -5.27 10.65 -1.82
N SER A 96 -5.27 11.98 -1.81
CA SER A 96 -5.58 12.80 -2.99
C SER A 96 -4.66 12.50 -4.18
N PHE A 97 -3.41 12.09 -3.92
CA PHE A 97 -2.48 11.66 -4.96
C PHE A 97 -2.98 10.44 -5.73
N VAL A 98 -3.74 9.53 -5.08
CA VAL A 98 -4.33 8.36 -5.77
C VAL A 98 -5.48 8.78 -6.69
N GLU A 99 -6.30 9.74 -6.26
CA GLU A 99 -7.38 10.28 -7.08
C GLU A 99 -6.85 11.04 -8.30
N LYS A 100 -5.75 11.77 -8.11
CA LYS A 100 -5.05 12.51 -9.17
C LYS A 100 -4.11 11.66 -10.02
N GLN A 101 -3.96 10.37 -9.69
CA GLN A 101 -3.05 9.44 -10.39
C GLN A 101 -1.58 9.87 -10.32
N GLU A 102 -1.20 10.58 -9.25
CA GLU A 102 0.18 11.00 -8.98
C GLU A 102 0.96 9.88 -8.29
N ASN A 103 2.28 9.93 -8.41
CA ASN A 103 3.19 8.96 -7.82
C ASN A 103 3.81 9.46 -6.52
N VAL A 104 4.32 8.54 -5.70
CA VAL A 104 5.14 8.86 -4.53
C VAL A 104 6.45 8.09 -4.61
N ILE A 105 7.57 8.80 -4.58
CA ILE A 105 8.90 8.19 -4.65
C ILE A 105 9.60 8.40 -3.31
N LEU A 106 9.97 7.30 -2.67
CA LEU A 106 10.63 7.29 -1.36
C LEU A 106 12.09 6.89 -1.54
N LEU A 107 13.00 7.84 -1.40
CA LEU A 107 14.44 7.63 -1.52
C LEU A 107 15.11 7.68 -0.16
N GLY A 108 16.23 6.99 0.00
CA GLY A 108 17.08 7.07 1.19
C GLY A 108 17.75 5.76 1.56
N PRO A 109 18.68 5.77 2.52
CA PRO A 109 19.42 4.58 2.95
C PRO A 109 18.53 3.45 3.45
N SER A 110 19.10 2.25 3.61
CA SER A 110 18.37 1.12 4.18
C SER A 110 18.02 1.38 5.65
N GLY A 111 16.80 0.99 6.05
CA GLY A 111 16.37 1.06 7.44
C GLY A 111 15.80 2.40 7.91
N VAL A 112 15.71 3.43 7.05
CA VAL A 112 15.20 4.77 7.43
C VAL A 112 13.67 4.89 7.43
N GLY A 113 12.93 3.80 7.15
CA GLY A 113 11.47 3.81 7.23
C GLY A 113 10.73 3.95 5.89
N LYS A 114 11.39 3.88 4.72
CA LYS A 114 10.74 3.95 3.39
C LYS A 114 9.58 2.96 3.24
N THR A 115 9.85 1.68 3.48
CA THR A 115 8.85 0.61 3.42
C THR A 115 7.74 0.81 4.45
N HIS A 116 8.05 1.35 5.64
CA HIS A 116 7.04 1.69 6.64
C HIS A 116 6.05 2.73 6.10
N ILE A 117 6.54 3.83 5.51
CA ILE A 117 5.71 4.87 4.91
C ILE A 117 4.90 4.29 3.75
N ALA A 118 5.52 3.51 2.87
CA ALA A 118 4.84 2.90 1.72
C ALA A 118 3.68 1.99 2.17
N ILE A 119 3.91 1.12 3.15
CA ILE A 119 2.87 0.26 3.73
C ILE A 119 1.82 1.09 4.45
N GLY A 120 2.21 2.10 5.24
CA GLY A 120 1.28 2.96 5.96
C GLY A 120 0.30 3.70 5.04
N LEU A 121 0.80 4.25 3.93
CA LEU A 121 -0.04 4.86 2.87
C LEU A 121 -0.93 3.81 2.19
N GLY A 122 -0.36 2.63 1.87
CA GLY A 122 -1.11 1.54 1.27
C GLY A 122 -2.20 1.00 2.19
N TYR A 123 -1.93 0.87 3.49
CA TYR A 123 -2.91 0.48 4.48
C TYR A 123 -4.04 1.51 4.59
N ALA A 124 -3.70 2.81 4.68
CA ALA A 124 -4.69 3.89 4.67
C ALA A 124 -5.58 3.83 3.40
N ALA A 125 -4.99 3.53 2.24
CA ALA A 125 -5.73 3.35 0.99
C ALA A 125 -6.72 2.17 1.07
N THR A 126 -6.33 1.02 1.62
CA THR A 126 -7.25 -0.12 1.79
C THR A 126 -8.38 0.18 2.77
N GLN A 127 -8.10 0.95 3.84
CA GLN A 127 -9.13 1.41 4.80
C GLN A 127 -10.11 2.42 4.18
N SER A 128 -9.69 3.10 3.11
CA SER A 128 -10.55 3.98 2.29
C SER A 128 -11.22 3.27 1.11
N GLY A 129 -11.15 1.94 1.05
CA GLY A 129 -11.78 1.14 -0.02
C GLY A 129 -10.99 1.10 -1.34
N ILE A 130 -9.76 1.58 -1.37
CA ILE A 130 -8.92 1.62 -2.57
C ILE A 130 -8.20 0.28 -2.74
N LYS A 131 -8.37 -0.35 -3.91
CA LYS A 131 -7.62 -1.56 -4.27
C LYS A 131 -6.14 -1.24 -4.39
N THR A 132 -5.34 -1.83 -3.52
CA THR A 132 -3.89 -1.61 -3.41
C THR A 132 -3.15 -2.93 -3.59
N LYS A 133 -1.97 -2.90 -4.21
CA LYS A 133 -1.06 -4.04 -4.30
C LYS A 133 0.33 -3.62 -3.82
N PHE A 134 0.88 -4.40 -2.92
CA PHE A 134 2.28 -4.35 -2.51
C PHE A 134 3.04 -5.50 -3.18
N ILE A 135 4.19 -5.21 -3.74
CA ILE A 135 5.09 -6.19 -4.33
C ILE A 135 6.53 -5.64 -4.26
N THR A 136 7.51 -6.49 -3.99
CA THR A 136 8.91 -6.09 -4.14
C THR A 136 9.28 -5.99 -5.62
N ALA A 137 10.28 -5.21 -5.97
CA ALA A 137 10.77 -5.14 -7.34
C ALA A 137 11.24 -6.52 -7.83
N ALA A 138 11.87 -7.31 -6.96
CA ALA A 138 12.31 -8.67 -7.28
C ALA A 138 11.12 -9.60 -7.60
N ASP A 139 10.11 -9.63 -6.74
CA ASP A 139 8.91 -10.47 -6.95
C ASP A 139 8.13 -10.03 -8.18
N LEU A 140 8.06 -8.73 -8.44
CA LEU A 140 7.44 -8.20 -9.65
C LEU A 140 8.13 -8.74 -10.90
N MET A 141 9.47 -8.74 -10.92
CA MET A 141 10.22 -9.28 -12.05
C MET A 141 10.01 -10.79 -12.20
N LEU A 142 9.98 -11.55 -11.10
CA LEU A 142 9.68 -13.00 -11.16
C LEU A 142 8.31 -13.28 -11.78
N VAL A 143 7.29 -12.52 -11.39
CA VAL A 143 5.93 -12.67 -11.93
C VAL A 143 5.87 -12.30 -13.42
N LEU A 144 6.56 -11.24 -13.83
CA LEU A 144 6.58 -10.79 -15.22
C LEU A 144 7.38 -11.74 -16.12
N ASP A 145 8.54 -12.21 -15.67
CA ASP A 145 9.37 -13.18 -16.38
C ASP A 145 8.60 -14.50 -16.59
N ALA A 146 7.94 -15.00 -15.54
CA ALA A 146 7.10 -16.19 -15.66
C ALA A 146 5.97 -15.98 -16.68
N GLY A 147 5.34 -14.81 -16.68
CA GLY A 147 4.30 -14.46 -17.65
C GLY A 147 4.81 -14.37 -19.09
N LEU A 148 6.01 -13.84 -19.27
CA LEU A 148 6.66 -13.75 -20.59
C LEU A 148 6.97 -15.15 -21.12
N ASN A 149 7.63 -15.99 -20.32
CA ASN A 149 8.04 -17.35 -20.69
C ASN A 149 6.84 -18.26 -20.99
N GLN A 150 5.69 -18.03 -20.34
CA GLN A 150 4.46 -18.78 -20.56
C GLN A 150 3.56 -18.18 -21.65
N GLY A 151 3.96 -17.09 -22.30
CA GLY A 151 3.14 -16.40 -23.31
C GLY A 151 1.85 -15.76 -22.77
N ASN A 152 1.75 -15.57 -21.44
CA ASN A 152 0.54 -15.05 -20.78
C ASN A 152 0.72 -13.67 -20.14
N LEU A 153 1.74 -12.91 -20.55
CA LEU A 153 2.09 -11.60 -20.01
C LEU A 153 0.89 -10.62 -19.96
N ASN A 154 0.05 -10.61 -20.99
CA ASN A 154 -1.15 -9.79 -21.03
C ASN A 154 -2.15 -10.13 -19.90
N SER A 155 -2.26 -11.40 -19.53
CA SER A 155 -3.08 -11.85 -18.41
C SER A 155 -2.51 -11.35 -17.08
N ILE A 156 -1.18 -11.39 -16.91
CA ILE A 156 -0.49 -10.83 -15.73
C ILE A 156 -0.79 -9.33 -15.60
N PHE A 157 -0.62 -8.56 -16.67
CA PHE A 157 -0.98 -7.13 -16.63
C PHE A 157 -2.42 -6.92 -16.20
N LYS A 158 -3.37 -7.63 -16.78
CA LYS A 158 -4.80 -7.49 -16.49
C LYS A 158 -5.20 -7.92 -15.07
N ARG A 159 -4.50 -8.88 -14.45
CA ARG A 159 -4.87 -9.46 -13.16
C ARG A 159 -4.03 -8.96 -11.99
N VAL A 160 -2.74 -8.66 -12.23
CA VAL A 160 -1.77 -8.37 -11.17
C VAL A 160 -1.39 -6.88 -11.10
N ILE A 161 -1.44 -6.17 -12.24
CA ILE A 161 -0.96 -4.78 -12.31
C ILE A 161 -2.10 -3.77 -12.42
N MET A 162 -2.98 -3.95 -13.41
CA MET A 162 -4.00 -2.94 -13.77
C MET A 162 -5.21 -2.84 -12.84
N PRO A 163 -5.64 -3.89 -12.10
CA PRO A 163 -6.83 -3.81 -11.26
C PRO A 163 -6.67 -2.91 -10.03
N TYR A 164 -5.44 -2.58 -9.66
CA TYR A 164 -5.13 -1.83 -8.46
C TYR A 164 -4.96 -0.34 -8.78
N LYS A 165 -5.70 0.52 -8.08
CA LYS A 165 -5.52 1.97 -8.20
C LYS A 165 -4.16 2.42 -7.67
N LEU A 166 -3.66 1.76 -6.62
CA LEU A 166 -2.36 2.01 -6.02
C LEU A 166 -1.48 0.75 -6.12
N LEU A 167 -0.31 0.88 -6.75
CA LEU A 167 0.72 -0.15 -6.81
C LEU A 167 1.93 0.31 -5.99
N ILE A 168 2.34 -0.50 -5.03
CA ILE A 168 3.56 -0.25 -4.24
C ILE A 168 4.64 -1.19 -4.74
N ILE A 169 5.74 -0.63 -5.25
CA ILE A 169 6.93 -1.36 -5.69
C ILE A 169 8.03 -1.06 -4.67
N ASP A 170 8.33 -2.03 -3.81
CA ASP A 170 9.32 -1.88 -2.75
C ASP A 170 10.69 -2.39 -3.20
N GLU A 171 11.75 -1.83 -2.60
CA GLU A 171 13.15 -2.26 -2.79
C GLU A 171 13.67 -2.16 -4.24
N PHE A 172 13.23 -1.14 -4.99
CA PHE A 172 13.77 -0.88 -6.31
C PHE A 172 15.26 -0.50 -6.24
N GLY A 173 16.07 -1.13 -7.12
CA GLY A 173 17.50 -0.85 -7.24
C GLY A 173 18.41 -1.73 -6.38
N TYR A 174 17.88 -2.64 -5.56
CA TYR A 174 18.70 -3.59 -4.80
C TYR A 174 19.37 -4.64 -5.69
N LEU A 175 18.70 -5.08 -6.74
CA LEU A 175 19.22 -6.04 -7.69
C LEU A 175 19.25 -5.39 -9.08
N PRO A 176 20.36 -5.55 -9.82
CA PRO A 176 20.43 -5.11 -11.20
C PRO A 176 19.50 -5.96 -12.07
N LEU A 177 18.69 -5.30 -12.88
CA LEU A 177 17.79 -5.95 -13.84
C LEU A 177 18.53 -6.29 -15.14
N LYS A 178 18.14 -7.40 -15.77
CA LYS A 178 18.53 -7.70 -17.14
C LYS A 178 17.77 -6.80 -18.11
N GLN A 179 18.24 -6.68 -19.36
CA GLN A 179 17.61 -5.82 -20.38
C GLN A 179 16.12 -6.13 -20.59
N GLU A 180 15.76 -7.42 -20.62
CA GLU A 180 14.36 -7.83 -20.77
C GLU A 180 13.51 -7.42 -19.57
N GLN A 181 14.04 -7.57 -18.35
CA GLN A 181 13.37 -7.19 -17.11
C GLN A 181 13.19 -5.67 -17.01
N ALA A 182 14.20 -4.89 -17.39
CA ALA A 182 14.12 -3.45 -17.43
C ALA A 182 13.04 -2.99 -18.44
N SER A 183 12.95 -3.65 -19.60
CA SER A 183 11.88 -3.42 -20.59
C SER A 183 10.49 -3.79 -20.06
N LEU A 184 10.37 -4.87 -19.27
CA LEU A 184 9.11 -5.24 -18.62
C LEU A 184 8.70 -4.23 -17.55
N LEU A 185 9.64 -3.74 -16.75
CA LEU A 185 9.37 -2.67 -15.78
C LEU A 185 8.89 -1.40 -16.48
N PHE A 186 9.55 -1.01 -17.57
CA PHE A 186 9.10 0.12 -18.38
C PHE A 186 7.64 -0.06 -18.84
N GLN A 187 7.27 -1.26 -19.30
CA GLN A 187 5.88 -1.53 -19.68
C GLN A 187 4.90 -1.39 -18.51
N VAL A 188 5.30 -1.81 -17.28
CA VAL A 188 4.49 -1.59 -16.08
C VAL A 188 4.24 -0.10 -15.85
N ILE A 189 5.32 0.69 -15.84
CA ILE A 189 5.24 2.14 -15.61
C ILE A 189 4.44 2.82 -16.72
N ALA A 190 4.73 2.49 -17.99
CA ALA A 190 4.01 3.06 -19.14
C ALA A 190 2.51 2.76 -19.16
N LYS A 191 2.11 1.54 -18.77
CA LYS A 191 0.69 1.16 -18.70
C LYS A 191 -0.03 1.81 -17.53
N ARG A 192 0.69 2.16 -16.46
CA ARG A 192 0.13 2.83 -15.27
C ARG A 192 0.14 4.34 -15.37
N TYR A 193 0.97 4.89 -16.22
CA TYR A 193 1.07 6.33 -16.42
C TYR A 193 -0.32 6.95 -16.68
N GLU A 194 -0.72 7.92 -15.87
CA GLU A 194 -2.04 8.59 -15.88
C GLU A 194 -3.26 7.63 -15.74
N LYS A 195 -3.07 6.44 -15.21
CA LYS A 195 -4.15 5.44 -15.01
C LYS A 195 -4.21 4.91 -13.57
N GLY A 196 -3.16 5.12 -12.82
CA GLY A 196 -3.09 4.70 -11.42
C GLY A 196 -1.75 5.06 -10.81
N SER A 197 -1.77 5.27 -9.51
CA SER A 197 -0.60 5.72 -8.76
C SER A 197 0.39 4.60 -8.47
N VAL A 198 1.65 4.98 -8.38
CA VAL A 198 2.74 4.12 -7.95
C VAL A 198 3.41 4.74 -6.72
N ILE A 199 3.60 3.95 -5.67
CA ILE A 199 4.58 4.26 -4.61
C ILE A 199 5.80 3.40 -4.91
N LEU A 200 6.96 4.03 -5.04
CA LEU A 200 8.20 3.32 -5.28
C LEU A 200 9.22 3.67 -4.20
N THR A 201 9.84 2.65 -3.61
CA THR A 201 10.93 2.86 -2.66
C THR A 201 12.27 2.47 -3.27
N SER A 202 13.30 3.26 -3.04
CA SER A 202 14.65 2.95 -3.49
C SER A 202 15.70 3.43 -2.49
N ASN A 203 16.80 2.69 -2.41
CA ASN A 203 18.00 3.11 -1.70
C ASN A 203 18.97 3.89 -2.61
N LEU A 204 18.75 3.88 -3.92
CA LEU A 204 19.57 4.56 -4.91
C LEU A 204 19.03 5.93 -5.25
N PRO A 205 19.86 6.96 -5.34
CA PRO A 205 19.49 8.23 -5.95
C PRO A 205 19.24 8.05 -7.46
N PHE A 206 18.42 8.91 -8.06
CA PHE A 206 18.04 8.82 -9.48
C PHE A 206 19.23 8.69 -10.44
N GLY A 207 20.33 9.39 -10.16
CA GLY A 207 21.55 9.33 -10.99
C GLY A 207 22.21 7.94 -11.07
N GLN A 208 21.88 7.06 -10.13
CA GLN A 208 22.40 5.69 -10.10
C GLN A 208 21.39 4.64 -10.64
N TRP A 209 20.18 5.05 -11.02
CA TRP A 209 19.16 4.09 -11.48
C TRP A 209 19.55 3.35 -12.77
N HIS A 210 20.37 4.00 -13.63
CA HIS A 210 20.87 3.35 -14.85
C HIS A 210 21.66 2.08 -14.53
N THR A 211 22.39 2.01 -13.42
CA THR A 211 23.14 0.82 -13.03
C THR A 211 22.23 -0.38 -12.71
N SER A 212 21.03 -0.11 -12.22
CA SER A 212 20.02 -1.13 -11.92
C SER A 212 19.10 -1.45 -13.11
N LEU A 213 19.10 -0.61 -14.15
CA LEU A 213 18.27 -0.74 -15.35
C LEU A 213 19.11 -1.16 -16.57
N ALA A 214 19.84 -2.26 -16.42
CA ALA A 214 20.67 -2.86 -17.48
C ALA A 214 21.71 -1.90 -18.12
N GLN A 215 22.11 -0.85 -17.41
CA GLN A 215 22.98 0.24 -17.90
C GLN A 215 22.40 1.00 -19.13
N ASP A 216 21.09 0.89 -19.36
CA ASP A 216 20.38 1.55 -20.45
C ASP A 216 19.92 2.96 -20.01
N SER A 217 20.67 3.96 -20.44
CA SER A 217 20.38 5.37 -20.11
C SER A 217 19.10 5.89 -20.77
N ALA A 218 18.77 5.42 -21.97
CA ALA A 218 17.57 5.85 -22.68
C ALA A 218 16.31 5.27 -22.03
N LEU A 219 16.33 4.01 -21.68
CA LEU A 219 15.24 3.34 -20.95
C LEU A 219 15.08 3.95 -19.56
N THR A 220 16.19 4.24 -18.87
CA THR A 220 16.18 4.90 -17.56
C THR A 220 15.52 6.27 -17.64
N ALA A 221 15.91 7.10 -18.62
CA ALA A 221 15.30 8.39 -18.84
C ALA A 221 13.79 8.31 -19.11
N ALA A 222 13.37 7.34 -19.92
CA ALA A 222 11.96 7.11 -20.23
C ALA A 222 11.12 6.62 -19.04
N ILE A 223 11.71 5.85 -18.12
CA ILE A 223 11.09 5.45 -16.85
C ILE A 223 10.96 6.65 -15.91
N LEU A 224 12.05 7.39 -15.72
CA LEU A 224 12.10 8.57 -14.86
C LEU A 224 11.12 9.64 -15.31
N ASP A 225 11.07 9.93 -16.61
CA ASP A 225 10.14 10.90 -17.19
C ASP A 225 8.70 10.62 -16.75
N ARG A 226 8.24 9.37 -16.90
CA ARG A 226 6.87 8.98 -16.52
C ARG A 226 6.62 8.93 -15.02
N LEU A 227 7.60 8.47 -14.25
CA LEU A 227 7.44 8.37 -12.80
C LEU A 227 7.44 9.74 -12.12
N LEU A 228 8.27 10.66 -12.62
CA LEU A 228 8.50 11.97 -11.99
C LEU A 228 7.56 13.06 -12.48
N HIS A 229 6.92 12.90 -13.63
CA HIS A 229 6.05 13.93 -14.23
C HIS A 229 4.98 14.45 -13.24
N HIS A 230 4.31 13.56 -12.55
CA HIS A 230 3.36 13.88 -11.49
C HIS A 230 3.74 13.08 -10.25
N SER A 231 4.66 13.60 -9.43
CA SER A 231 5.13 12.86 -8.27
C SER A 231 5.48 13.73 -7.07
N THR A 232 5.26 13.15 -5.88
CA THR A 232 5.85 13.64 -4.64
C THR A 232 7.08 12.82 -4.31
N ILE A 233 8.25 13.49 -4.22
CA ILE A 233 9.52 12.84 -3.90
C ILE A 233 9.88 13.14 -2.45
N LEU A 234 10.09 12.07 -1.67
CA LEU A 234 10.57 12.16 -0.29
C LEU A 234 11.97 11.56 -0.19
N ASN A 235 12.93 12.39 0.15
CA ASN A 235 14.29 11.93 0.43
C ASN A 235 14.47 11.80 1.94
N ILE A 236 14.42 10.57 2.43
CA ILE A 236 14.45 10.23 3.84
C ILE A 236 15.89 10.03 4.27
N LYS A 237 16.33 10.80 5.26
CA LYS A 237 17.67 10.73 5.84
C LYS A 237 17.57 10.13 7.25
N GLY A 238 18.69 9.68 7.77
CA GLY A 238 18.78 9.17 9.14
C GLY A 238 19.51 7.84 9.21
N ASP A 239 19.67 7.38 10.43
CA ASP A 239 20.26 6.10 10.75
C ASP A 239 19.30 4.94 10.45
N SER A 240 19.82 3.71 10.42
CA SER A 240 19.00 2.53 10.32
C SER A 240 18.23 2.26 11.62
N PHE A 241 16.90 2.38 11.56
CA PHE A 241 16.03 2.02 12.68
C PHE A 241 16.16 0.54 13.07
N ARG A 242 16.41 -0.34 12.10
CA ARG A 242 16.65 -1.77 12.35
C ARG A 242 17.89 -2.04 13.22
N LEU A 243 18.83 -1.10 13.23
CA LEU A 243 20.07 -1.19 13.99
C LEU A 243 20.04 -0.39 15.30
N LYS A 244 18.96 0.37 15.57
CA LYS A 244 18.81 1.26 16.72
C LYS A 244 19.11 0.55 18.04
N ASP A 245 18.48 -0.60 18.25
CA ASP A 245 18.63 -1.36 19.49
C ASP A 245 19.98 -2.08 19.57
N LYS A 246 20.50 -2.57 18.44
CA LYS A 246 21.84 -3.20 18.38
C LYS A 246 22.97 -2.20 18.59
N LYS A 247 22.80 -0.96 18.07
CA LYS A 247 23.74 0.16 18.34
C LYS A 247 23.72 0.51 19.83
N LYS A 248 22.54 0.64 20.45
CA LYS A 248 22.40 0.93 21.88
C LYS A 248 22.99 -0.17 22.77
N ALA A 249 22.89 -1.42 22.35
CA ALA A 249 23.41 -2.59 23.05
C ALA A 249 24.91 -2.85 22.80
N GLY A 250 25.59 -2.02 21.99
CA GLY A 250 27.02 -2.14 21.73
C GLY A 250 27.45 -3.34 20.86
N PHE A 251 26.52 -3.99 20.18
CA PHE A 251 26.78 -5.19 19.36
C PHE A 251 27.34 -4.91 17.97
N LEU A 252 27.52 -3.66 17.56
CA LEU A 252 28.01 -3.33 16.21
C LEU A 252 29.44 -2.83 16.26
N PRO A 253 30.37 -3.40 15.45
CA PRO A 253 31.72 -2.89 15.31
C PRO A 253 31.72 -1.45 14.81
N THR A 254 32.59 -0.61 15.37
CA THR A 254 32.71 0.83 15.05
C THR A 254 33.02 1.09 13.57
N GLU A 255 33.57 0.11 12.85
CA GLU A 255 33.88 0.18 11.42
C GLU A 255 32.66 0.16 10.49
N ILE A 256 31.57 -0.50 10.87
CA ILE A 256 30.32 -0.52 10.09
C ILE A 256 29.61 0.84 10.19
N ILE A 257 29.81 1.55 11.29
CA ILE A 257 29.22 2.87 11.55
C ILE A 257 29.84 3.91 10.64
N LYS A 258 31.17 3.90 10.45
CA LYS A 258 31.88 4.85 9.58
C LYS A 258 31.64 4.67 8.10
N LYS A 259 31.36 3.46 7.62
CA LYS A 259 31.03 3.21 6.20
C LYS A 259 29.66 3.74 5.78
N GLN A 260 28.72 3.93 6.69
CA GLN A 260 27.42 4.53 6.41
C GLN A 260 27.49 6.08 6.38
N GLU A 261 28.42 6.67 7.12
CA GLU A 261 28.68 8.13 7.12
C GLU A 261 29.53 8.59 5.92
N GLY A 262 30.30 7.67 5.30
CA GLY A 262 31.25 7.97 4.21
C GLY A 262 30.68 7.87 2.79
N ILE A 263 29.39 7.61 2.62
CA ILE A 263 28.72 7.56 1.27
C ILE A 263 28.04 8.92 0.93
N MET A 264 28.33 9.95 1.70
CA MET A 264 27.89 11.31 1.38
C MET A 264 29.09 12.17 0.93
N ILE A 265 29.62 11.88 -0.27
CA ILE A 265 30.35 12.87 -1.09
C ILE A 265 29.89 12.67 -2.55
#